data_ff610245cc1b2493c3f20ef64e722a31
#
_entry.id   ff610245cc1b2493c3f20ef64e722a31
#
_cell.length_a   1.000
_cell.length_b   1.000
_cell.length_c   1.000
_cell.angle_alpha   90.00
_cell.angle_beta   90.00
_cell.angle_gamma   90.00
#
_symmetry.space_group_name_H-M   'P 1'
#
loop_
_entity.id
_entity.type
_entity.pdbx_description
1 polymer ?
#
loop_
_entity_poly.entity_id
_entity_poly.type
_entity_poly.pdbx_seq_one_letter_code
_entity_poly.pdbx_strand_id
1 'polypeptide(L)'
;AAAEEPTAAAGTPQVVEPRVHRREVKRPDIDTENFEAGAFVGTISIEDFGSSVVYGGRLAYHFTEDVFAEATVGTSKAGRTSYEDLSGSVELLTDSERRFTYYDLAVGWNALPGEAFFGGDRAMPSSLYLTLGAGSTDFAGDDHFTVAVGAGYRLLVTDWLATHLGVRDHMFDSDLLGENKLTHNLQFTLGMTAFF
;
A
#
# COMPACT_ATOMS: atom_id res chain seq x y z
N ALA A 1 12.36 -18.71 81.17
CA ALA A 1 12.95 -18.33 79.89
C ALA A 1 11.87 -17.60 79.11
N ALA A 2 11.96 -16.27 79.13
CA ALA A 2 11.09 -15.42 78.30
C ALA A 2 11.78 -15.22 76.94
N ALA A 3 11.04 -15.53 75.85
CA ALA A 3 11.48 -15.28 74.50
C ALA A 3 11.22 -13.78 74.19
N GLU A 4 12.26 -13.06 73.78
CA GLU A 4 12.18 -11.68 73.28
C GLU A 4 11.61 -11.75 71.85
N GLU A 5 10.52 -11.00 71.63
CA GLU A 5 9.99 -10.69 70.31
C GLU A 5 10.94 -9.72 69.56
N PRO A 6 11.22 -9.96 68.27
CA PRO A 6 12.04 -9.00 67.51
C PRO A 6 11.25 -7.75 67.20
N THR A 7 11.78 -6.60 67.67
CA THR A 7 11.30 -5.24 67.41
C THR A 7 11.25 -5.01 65.89
N ALA A 8 10.07 -4.66 65.37
CA ALA A 8 9.87 -4.24 64.00
C ALA A 8 10.76 -3.02 63.64
N ALA A 9 11.59 -3.19 62.63
CA ALA A 9 12.43 -2.11 62.11
C ALA A 9 11.56 -0.95 61.64
N ALA A 10 11.77 0.24 62.22
CA ALA A 10 11.14 1.48 61.79
C ALA A 10 11.49 1.73 60.31
N GLY A 11 10.49 1.69 59.44
CA GLY A 11 10.65 2.00 58.01
C GLY A 11 11.20 3.41 57.84
N THR A 12 12.25 3.53 57.07
CA THR A 12 12.83 4.82 56.66
C THR A 12 11.74 5.70 56.05
N PRO A 13 11.57 6.96 56.47
CA PRO A 13 10.54 7.85 55.92
C PRO A 13 10.80 8.05 54.42
N GLN A 14 9.79 7.82 53.63
CA GLN A 14 9.84 8.04 52.16
C GLN A 14 10.04 9.53 51.90
N VAL A 15 11.21 9.93 51.39
CA VAL A 15 11.63 11.33 51.19
C VAL A 15 10.93 11.99 49.99
N VAL A 16 10.30 11.18 49.12
CA VAL A 16 9.58 11.68 47.94
C VAL A 16 8.25 10.94 47.82
N GLU A 17 7.14 11.63 47.98
CA GLU A 17 5.82 11.15 47.59
C GLU A 17 5.58 11.54 46.13
N PRO A 18 5.70 10.61 45.18
CA PRO A 18 5.39 10.92 43.79
C PRO A 18 3.90 11.19 43.66
N ARG A 19 3.51 12.40 43.39
CA ARG A 19 2.14 12.73 42.97
C ARG A 19 1.95 12.21 41.55
N VAL A 20 1.70 10.94 41.42
CA VAL A 20 1.35 10.33 40.11
C VAL A 20 -0.11 10.69 39.85
N HIS A 21 -0.31 11.72 39.03
CA HIS A 21 -1.60 11.85 38.37
C HIS A 21 -1.78 10.62 37.45
N ARG A 22 -2.58 9.67 37.88
CA ARG A 22 -3.01 8.57 37.00
C ARG A 22 -3.78 9.21 35.87
N ARG A 23 -3.15 9.36 34.69
CA ARG A 23 -3.86 9.54 33.45
C ARG A 23 -4.64 8.25 33.24
N GLU A 24 -5.96 8.33 33.17
CA GLU A 24 -6.74 7.29 32.52
C GLU A 24 -6.30 7.27 31.07
N VAL A 25 -5.40 6.34 30.76
CA VAL A 25 -5.11 5.99 29.39
C VAL A 25 -6.36 5.25 28.90
N LYS A 26 -7.24 5.96 28.21
CA LYS A 26 -8.30 5.32 27.44
C LYS A 26 -7.58 4.36 26.49
N ARG A 27 -7.72 3.06 26.71
CA ARG A 27 -7.25 2.07 25.74
C ARG A 27 -7.93 2.45 24.42
N PRO A 28 -7.19 2.64 23.32
CA PRO A 28 -7.85 2.75 22.04
C PRO A 28 -8.75 1.53 21.93
N ASP A 29 -10.02 1.73 21.63
CA ASP A 29 -10.87 0.66 21.18
C ASP A 29 -10.13 0.09 19.98
N ILE A 30 -9.83 -1.21 20.00
CA ILE A 30 -9.25 -1.91 18.85
C ILE A 30 -10.36 -1.84 17.82
N ASP A 31 -10.22 -0.93 16.86
CA ASP A 31 -11.16 -0.82 15.77
C ASP A 31 -11.17 -2.14 15.04
N THR A 32 -12.33 -2.79 15.03
CA THR A 32 -12.55 -4.09 14.38
C THR A 32 -12.75 -3.93 12.86
N GLU A 33 -12.39 -2.79 12.32
CA GLU A 33 -12.53 -2.46 10.91
C GLU A 33 -11.42 -3.15 10.10
N ASN A 34 -11.75 -4.36 9.62
CA ASN A 34 -10.81 -5.17 8.85
C ASN A 34 -10.85 -4.90 7.34
N PHE A 35 -11.86 -4.17 6.87
CA PHE A 35 -12.01 -3.85 5.46
C PHE A 35 -11.49 -2.46 5.16
N GLU A 36 -10.78 -2.34 4.06
CA GLU A 36 -10.24 -1.10 3.54
C GLU A 36 -10.61 -0.99 2.06
N ALA A 37 -11.30 0.08 1.66
CA ALA A 37 -11.64 0.33 0.26
C ALA A 37 -11.32 1.75 -0.15
N GLY A 38 -10.88 1.94 -1.39
CA GLY A 38 -10.56 3.26 -1.90
C GLY A 38 -10.18 3.30 -3.36
N ALA A 39 -9.70 4.48 -3.75
CA ALA A 39 -9.30 4.76 -5.12
C ALA A 39 -7.89 5.35 -5.16
N PHE A 40 -7.28 5.25 -6.33
CA PHE A 40 -5.97 5.83 -6.59
C PHE A 40 -5.91 6.46 -7.98
N VAL A 41 -4.95 7.37 -8.11
CA VAL A 41 -4.52 7.94 -9.39
C VAL A 41 -2.99 7.96 -9.40
N GLY A 42 -2.41 7.90 -10.58
CA GLY A 42 -0.96 7.90 -10.69
C GLY A 42 -0.46 7.91 -12.12
N THR A 43 0.76 7.43 -12.29
CA THR A 43 1.39 7.23 -13.59
C THR A 43 1.86 5.79 -13.71
N ILE A 44 1.70 5.23 -14.89
CA ILE A 44 2.26 3.92 -15.25
C ILE A 44 3.16 4.09 -16.47
N SER A 45 4.36 3.53 -16.39
CA SER A 45 5.28 3.41 -17.52
C SER A 45 5.06 2.03 -18.13
N ILE A 46 4.40 2.00 -19.28
CA ILE A 46 4.17 0.78 -20.06
C ILE A 46 5.39 0.58 -20.94
N GLU A 47 6.04 -0.57 -20.85
CA GLU A 47 7.26 -0.86 -21.62
C GLU A 47 7.00 -0.67 -23.11
N ASP A 48 7.91 0.03 -23.79
CA ASP A 48 7.86 0.43 -25.19
C ASP A 48 6.78 1.46 -25.57
N PHE A 49 5.78 1.75 -24.70
CA PHE A 49 4.66 2.68 -24.97
C PHE A 49 4.69 3.97 -24.13
N GLY A 50 5.76 4.15 -23.34
CA GLY A 50 5.96 5.35 -22.53
C GLY A 50 5.08 5.43 -21.29
N SER A 51 4.96 6.62 -20.73
CA SER A 51 4.26 6.84 -19.47
C SER A 51 2.89 7.46 -19.68
N SER A 52 1.89 6.97 -18.94
CA SER A 52 0.50 7.41 -19.04
C SER A 52 -0.14 7.54 -17.66
N VAL A 53 -1.23 8.28 -17.58
CA VAL A 53 -2.03 8.37 -16.34
C VAL A 53 -2.76 7.05 -16.12
N VAL A 54 -2.71 6.56 -14.89
CA VAL A 54 -3.47 5.40 -14.43
C VAL A 54 -4.40 5.81 -13.29
N TYR A 55 -5.57 5.20 -13.23
CA TYR A 55 -6.51 5.35 -12.12
C TYR A 55 -7.23 4.04 -11.88
N GLY A 56 -7.68 3.85 -10.65
CA GLY A 56 -8.32 2.60 -10.27
C GLY A 56 -8.86 2.58 -8.87
N GLY A 57 -9.27 1.39 -8.45
CA GLY A 57 -9.77 1.10 -7.12
C GLY A 57 -9.02 -0.05 -6.47
N ARG A 58 -9.05 -0.07 -5.14
CA ARG A 58 -8.50 -1.14 -4.32
C ARG A 58 -9.47 -1.51 -3.21
N LEU A 59 -9.49 -2.78 -2.86
CA LEU A 59 -10.21 -3.34 -1.73
C LEU A 59 -9.23 -4.22 -0.98
N ALA A 60 -9.06 -4.01 0.31
CA ALA A 60 -8.20 -4.86 1.13
C ALA A 60 -8.96 -5.42 2.34
N TYR A 61 -8.51 -6.58 2.79
CA TYR A 61 -8.95 -7.22 4.02
C TYR A 61 -7.75 -7.53 4.90
N HIS A 62 -7.74 -6.98 6.10
CA HIS A 62 -6.68 -7.15 7.06
C HIS A 62 -6.95 -8.37 7.94
N PHE A 63 -6.14 -9.43 7.78
CA PHE A 63 -6.22 -10.64 8.61
C PHE A 63 -5.61 -10.41 9.99
N THR A 64 -4.55 -9.62 10.02
CA THR A 64 -3.81 -9.18 11.22
C THR A 64 -3.33 -7.75 10.98
N GLU A 65 -2.74 -7.13 12.00
CA GLU A 65 -2.08 -5.82 11.87
C GLU A 65 -0.96 -5.81 10.81
N ASP A 66 -0.33 -6.98 10.58
CA ASP A 66 0.83 -7.11 9.70
C ASP A 66 0.47 -7.64 8.31
N VAL A 67 -0.60 -8.43 8.16
CA VAL A 67 -0.90 -9.16 6.92
C VAL A 67 -2.29 -8.84 6.42
N PHE A 68 -2.38 -8.51 5.13
CA PHE A 68 -3.63 -8.24 4.44
C PHE A 68 -3.68 -8.89 3.05
N ALA A 69 -4.88 -9.11 2.53
CA ALA A 69 -5.11 -9.39 1.12
C ALA A 69 -5.67 -8.15 0.44
N GLU A 70 -5.28 -7.93 -0.80
CA GLU A 70 -5.71 -6.79 -1.59
C GLU A 70 -6.18 -7.24 -2.97
N ALA A 71 -7.34 -6.73 -3.39
CA ALA A 71 -7.81 -6.81 -4.77
C ALA A 71 -7.67 -5.42 -5.40
N THR A 72 -7.06 -5.33 -6.57
CA THR A 72 -6.84 -4.07 -7.29
C THR A 72 -7.40 -4.17 -8.70
N VAL A 73 -8.00 -3.09 -9.17
CA VAL A 73 -8.35 -2.88 -10.58
C VAL A 73 -7.89 -1.50 -11.00
N GLY A 74 -7.23 -1.42 -12.16
CA GLY A 74 -6.77 -0.14 -12.69
C GLY A 74 -6.83 -0.10 -14.21
N THR A 75 -6.90 1.11 -14.74
CA THR A 75 -6.93 1.33 -16.19
C THR A 75 -6.09 2.54 -16.57
N SER A 76 -5.48 2.43 -17.74
CA SER A 76 -4.64 3.46 -18.37
C SER A 76 -4.84 3.41 -19.88
N LYS A 77 -4.31 4.38 -20.60
CA LYS A 77 -4.23 4.37 -22.07
C LYS A 77 -2.78 4.48 -22.48
N ALA A 78 -2.24 3.45 -23.13
CA ALA A 78 -0.88 3.43 -23.65
C ALA A 78 -0.63 4.57 -24.66
N GLY A 79 0.55 5.18 -24.58
CA GLY A 79 1.01 6.18 -25.51
C GLY A 79 1.33 5.62 -26.89
N ARG A 80 1.94 6.44 -27.74
CA ARG A 80 2.53 6.01 -29.00
C ARG A 80 3.95 5.48 -28.74
N THR A 81 4.35 4.49 -29.50
CA THR A 81 5.74 4.01 -29.44
C THR A 81 6.68 4.97 -30.15
N SER A 82 7.95 4.95 -29.81
CA SER A 82 8.98 5.70 -30.53
C SER A 82 9.05 5.30 -32.01
N TYR A 83 8.69 4.08 -32.35
CA TYR A 83 8.64 3.60 -33.73
C TYR A 83 7.47 4.23 -34.52
N GLU A 84 6.30 4.36 -33.91
CA GLU A 84 5.15 5.03 -34.52
C GLU A 84 5.43 6.53 -34.77
N ASP A 85 6.12 7.18 -33.81
CA ASP A 85 6.47 8.59 -33.94
C ASP A 85 7.54 8.85 -35.02
N LEU A 86 8.50 7.94 -35.18
CA LEU A 86 9.53 8.05 -36.19
C LEU A 86 9.04 7.67 -37.60
N SER A 87 8.15 6.68 -37.73
CA SER A 87 7.62 6.22 -39.01
C SER A 87 6.55 7.16 -39.57
N GLY A 88 5.83 7.88 -38.73
CA GLY A 88 4.83 8.90 -39.07
C GLY A 88 3.56 8.38 -39.78
N SER A 89 3.51 7.09 -40.16
CA SER A 89 2.43 6.53 -40.96
C SER A 89 1.99 5.13 -40.54
N VAL A 90 2.65 4.51 -39.58
CA VAL A 90 2.31 3.17 -39.06
C VAL A 90 1.72 3.30 -37.67
N GLU A 91 0.50 2.85 -37.47
CA GLU A 91 -0.13 2.67 -36.18
C GLU A 91 -0.03 1.18 -35.80
N LEU A 92 0.68 0.88 -34.70
CA LEU A 92 0.85 -0.50 -34.21
C LEU A 92 -0.40 -1.01 -33.50
N LEU A 93 -1.10 -0.11 -32.81
CA LEU A 93 -2.30 -0.41 -32.03
C LEU A 93 -3.42 0.56 -32.38
N THR A 94 -4.63 0.05 -32.48
CA THR A 94 -5.84 0.85 -32.57
C THR A 94 -6.14 1.56 -31.23
N ASP A 95 -6.98 2.56 -31.23
CA ASP A 95 -7.37 3.29 -30.02
C ASP A 95 -7.97 2.40 -28.92
N SER A 96 -8.62 1.31 -29.29
CA SER A 96 -9.17 0.32 -28.36
C SER A 96 -8.09 -0.60 -27.77
N GLU A 97 -7.13 -1.02 -28.56
CA GLU A 97 -6.01 -1.87 -28.16
C GLU A 97 -5.00 -1.15 -27.28
N ARG A 98 -4.96 0.18 -27.33
CA ARG A 98 -4.13 1.01 -26.42
C ARG A 98 -4.66 1.04 -24.98
N ARG A 99 -5.84 0.46 -24.71
CA ARG A 99 -6.34 0.38 -23.34
C ARG A 99 -5.55 -0.67 -22.58
N PHE A 100 -4.96 -0.24 -21.49
CA PHE A 100 -4.25 -1.08 -20.53
C PHE A 100 -5.14 -1.20 -19.29
N THR A 101 -5.75 -2.36 -19.08
CA THR A 101 -6.61 -2.62 -17.92
C THR A 101 -6.09 -3.84 -17.20
N TYR A 102 -5.90 -3.74 -15.91
CA TYR A 102 -5.42 -4.84 -15.09
C TYR A 102 -6.31 -5.06 -13.88
N TYR A 103 -6.34 -6.30 -13.41
CA TYR A 103 -6.89 -6.69 -12.12
C TYR A 103 -5.98 -7.73 -11.49
N ASP A 104 -5.71 -7.58 -10.21
CA ASP A 104 -4.85 -8.48 -9.47
C ASP A 104 -5.36 -8.72 -8.04
N LEU A 105 -4.94 -9.88 -7.50
CA LEU A 105 -5.07 -10.23 -6.10
C LEU A 105 -3.67 -10.36 -5.52
N ALA A 106 -3.42 -9.67 -4.42
CA ALA A 106 -2.13 -9.64 -3.76
C ALA A 106 -2.25 -9.96 -2.29
N VAL A 107 -1.17 -10.51 -1.73
CA VAL A 107 -0.92 -10.53 -0.30
C VAL A 107 0.01 -9.39 0.03
N GLY A 108 -0.32 -8.63 1.06
CA GLY A 108 0.46 -7.53 1.57
C GLY A 108 0.97 -7.81 2.97
N TRP A 109 2.14 -7.26 3.26
CA TRP A 109 2.79 -7.31 4.56
C TRP A 109 3.26 -5.93 5.00
N ASN A 110 2.79 -5.49 6.18
CA ASN A 110 3.24 -4.26 6.83
C ASN A 110 4.63 -4.50 7.43
N ALA A 111 5.67 -4.23 6.63
CA ALA A 111 7.05 -4.57 6.96
C ALA A 111 7.65 -3.67 8.05
N LEU A 112 7.29 -2.38 8.05
CA LEU A 112 7.82 -1.38 8.98
C LEU A 112 6.65 -0.49 9.48
N PRO A 113 6.02 -0.84 10.61
CA PRO A 113 5.10 0.08 11.28
C PRO A 113 5.87 1.25 11.90
N GLY A 114 5.26 2.43 11.93
CA GLY A 114 5.88 3.64 12.46
C GLY A 114 4.87 4.74 12.72
N GLU A 115 5.39 5.90 13.07
CA GLU A 115 4.62 7.13 13.27
C GLU A 115 5.23 8.26 12.44
N ALA A 116 4.40 8.99 11.75
CA ALA A 116 4.79 10.21 11.05
C ALA A 116 4.36 11.44 11.86
N PHE A 117 5.27 12.37 12.06
CA PHE A 117 5.01 13.60 12.83
C PHE A 117 4.81 14.78 11.87
N PHE A 118 3.64 15.41 11.94
CA PHE A 118 3.33 16.59 11.16
C PHE A 118 3.05 17.77 12.10
N GLY A 119 3.78 18.89 11.91
CA GLY A 119 3.54 20.15 12.62
C GLY A 119 3.87 20.15 14.11
N GLY A 120 4.64 19.19 14.60
CA GLY A 120 5.20 19.20 15.97
C GLY A 120 4.37 18.50 17.04
N ASP A 121 3.04 18.46 16.93
CA ASP A 121 2.18 17.94 18.00
C ASP A 121 1.27 16.77 17.57
N ARG A 122 1.22 16.47 16.28
CA ARG A 122 0.34 15.41 15.75
C ARG A 122 1.15 14.23 15.22
N ALA A 123 1.11 13.11 15.94
CA ALA A 123 1.59 11.82 15.47
C ALA A 123 0.48 11.11 14.69
N MET A 124 0.80 10.62 13.49
CA MET A 124 -0.10 9.83 12.66
C MET A 124 0.51 8.43 12.47
N PRO A 125 -0.24 7.34 12.75
CA PRO A 125 0.22 6.00 12.46
C PRO A 125 0.57 5.86 10.98
N SER A 126 1.68 5.22 10.70
CA SER A 126 2.13 4.97 9.35
C SER A 126 2.74 3.58 9.21
N SER A 127 2.79 3.07 8.00
CA SER A 127 3.47 1.79 7.73
C SER A 127 4.03 1.77 6.32
N LEU A 128 5.23 1.20 6.20
CA LEU A 128 5.74 0.77 4.91
C LEU A 128 5.32 -0.68 4.70
N TYR A 129 4.68 -0.96 3.57
CA TYR A 129 4.19 -2.29 3.24
C TYR A 129 4.76 -2.79 1.91
N LEU A 130 4.81 -4.11 1.77
CA LEU A 130 5.18 -4.81 0.55
C LEU A 130 3.99 -5.63 0.07
N THR A 131 3.83 -5.77 -1.25
CA THR A 131 2.77 -6.58 -1.88
C THR A 131 3.37 -7.52 -2.91
N LEU A 132 2.80 -8.73 -2.97
CA LEU A 132 3.07 -9.71 -4.02
C LEU A 132 1.73 -10.29 -4.46
N GLY A 133 1.46 -10.22 -5.75
CA GLY A 133 0.20 -10.65 -6.31
C GLY A 133 0.30 -11.25 -7.70
N ALA A 134 -0.81 -11.75 -8.15
CA ALA A 134 -1.01 -12.23 -9.51
C ALA A 134 -2.40 -11.85 -10.01
N GLY A 135 -2.53 -11.70 -11.31
CA GLY A 135 -3.76 -11.30 -11.93
C GLY A 135 -3.71 -11.41 -13.45
N SER A 136 -4.47 -10.57 -14.10
CA SER A 136 -4.48 -10.47 -15.56
C SER A 136 -4.46 -9.02 -16.02
N THR A 137 -3.79 -8.80 -17.13
CA THR A 137 -3.74 -7.51 -17.82
C THR A 137 -4.27 -7.69 -19.24
N ASP A 138 -5.33 -6.95 -19.58
CA ASP A 138 -5.84 -6.80 -20.94
C ASP A 138 -5.07 -5.66 -21.60
N PHE A 139 -4.27 -6.00 -22.60
CA PHE A 139 -3.47 -5.03 -23.35
C PHE A 139 -3.26 -5.53 -24.78
N ALA A 140 -3.35 -4.61 -25.76
CA ALA A 140 -3.17 -4.89 -27.18
C ALA A 140 -4.16 -5.94 -27.78
N GLY A 141 -5.29 -6.14 -27.12
CA GLY A 141 -6.35 -7.06 -27.54
C GLY A 141 -6.20 -8.47 -26.99
N ASP A 142 -5.20 -8.73 -26.15
CA ASP A 142 -4.94 -10.01 -25.52
C ASP A 142 -4.89 -9.90 -23.99
N ASP A 143 -5.28 -10.98 -23.32
CA ASP A 143 -5.20 -11.15 -21.86
C ASP A 143 -3.86 -11.79 -21.48
N HIS A 144 -3.08 -11.09 -20.67
CA HIS A 144 -1.79 -11.55 -20.20
C HIS A 144 -1.84 -11.92 -18.72
N PHE A 145 -1.38 -13.12 -18.35
CA PHE A 145 -1.15 -13.45 -16.96
C PHE A 145 -0.06 -12.52 -16.39
N THR A 146 -0.38 -11.83 -15.30
CA THR A 146 0.47 -10.78 -14.75
C THR A 146 0.87 -11.14 -13.32
N VAL A 147 2.16 -11.00 -13.01
CA VAL A 147 2.68 -11.00 -11.65
C VAL A 147 2.92 -9.56 -11.23
N ALA A 148 2.42 -9.18 -10.06
CA ALA A 148 2.55 -7.83 -9.52
C ALA A 148 3.39 -7.84 -8.24
N VAL A 149 4.45 -7.03 -8.20
CA VAL A 149 5.27 -6.82 -7.00
C VAL A 149 5.24 -5.34 -6.67
N GLY A 150 4.99 -5.01 -5.40
CA GLY A 150 4.87 -3.62 -5.01
C GLY A 150 5.41 -3.31 -3.63
N ALA A 151 5.61 -2.02 -3.40
CA ALA A 151 5.87 -1.44 -2.10
C ALA A 151 5.06 -0.15 -1.96
N GLY A 152 4.68 0.19 -0.75
CA GLY A 152 3.94 1.42 -0.51
C GLY A 152 4.09 1.92 0.91
N TYR A 153 3.75 3.18 1.07
CA TYR A 153 3.70 3.85 2.35
C TYR A 153 2.26 4.26 2.64
N ARG A 154 1.71 3.77 3.73
CA ARG A 154 0.38 4.10 4.22
C ARG A 154 0.49 5.05 5.40
N LEU A 155 -0.32 6.09 5.40
CA LEU A 155 -0.44 7.07 6.46
C LEU A 155 -1.91 7.18 6.88
N LEU A 156 -2.24 6.88 8.14
CA LEU A 156 -3.56 7.10 8.70
C LEU A 156 -3.72 8.59 9.03
N VAL A 157 -4.56 9.26 8.26
CA VAL A 157 -4.88 10.68 8.46
C VAL A 157 -5.91 10.87 9.58
N THR A 158 -6.84 9.93 9.67
CA THR A 158 -7.83 9.79 10.75
C THR A 158 -7.98 8.32 11.08
N ASP A 159 -8.76 7.98 12.11
CA ASP A 159 -8.98 6.59 12.53
C ASP A 159 -9.56 5.70 11.42
N TRP A 160 -10.30 6.27 10.48
CA TRP A 160 -10.98 5.57 9.38
C TRP A 160 -10.46 5.91 7.97
N LEU A 161 -9.55 6.89 7.82
CA LEU A 161 -9.08 7.39 6.52
C LEU A 161 -7.57 7.28 6.41
N ALA A 162 -7.09 6.59 5.38
CA ALA A 162 -5.68 6.49 5.06
C ALA A 162 -5.33 7.07 3.70
N THR A 163 -4.09 7.54 3.57
CA THR A 163 -3.46 7.95 2.32
C THR A 163 -2.34 6.97 1.99
N HIS A 164 -2.20 6.63 0.72
CA HIS A 164 -1.20 5.69 0.22
C HIS A 164 -0.33 6.33 -0.85
N LEU A 165 0.97 6.15 -0.72
CA LEU A 165 1.94 6.30 -1.80
C LEU A 165 2.45 4.91 -2.17
N GLY A 166 2.35 4.53 -3.43
CA GLY A 166 2.72 3.19 -3.86
C GLY A 166 3.55 3.17 -5.12
N VAL A 167 4.39 2.16 -5.23
CA VAL A 167 5.07 1.75 -6.45
C VAL A 167 4.77 0.27 -6.67
N ARG A 168 4.42 -0.10 -7.90
CA ARG A 168 4.11 -1.47 -8.28
C ARG A 168 4.65 -1.76 -9.67
N ASP A 169 5.24 -2.92 -9.86
CA ASP A 169 5.67 -3.43 -11.16
C ASP A 169 4.72 -4.55 -11.58
N HIS A 170 4.10 -4.40 -12.75
CA HIS A 170 3.25 -5.39 -13.37
C HIS A 170 4.05 -6.10 -14.47
N MET A 171 4.40 -7.36 -14.22
CA MET A 171 5.23 -8.18 -15.08
C MET A 171 4.40 -9.21 -15.82
N PHE A 172 4.47 -9.21 -17.13
CA PHE A 172 3.85 -10.22 -18.00
C PHE A 172 4.65 -10.43 -19.28
N ASP A 173 4.44 -11.59 -19.90
CA ASP A 173 5.05 -11.90 -21.19
C ASP A 173 4.24 -11.27 -22.33
N SER A 174 4.94 -10.59 -23.24
CA SER A 174 4.35 -9.98 -24.44
C SER A 174 5.19 -10.29 -25.67
N ASP A 175 4.55 -10.60 -26.80
CA ASP A 175 5.14 -10.87 -28.09
C ASP A 175 4.84 -9.80 -29.17
N LEU A 176 4.29 -8.66 -28.76
CA LEU A 176 3.87 -7.53 -29.59
C LEU A 176 4.93 -7.04 -30.58
N LEU A 177 6.21 -7.16 -30.24
CA LEU A 177 7.32 -6.74 -31.07
C LEU A 177 8.01 -7.91 -31.80
N GLY A 178 7.37 -9.09 -31.83
CA GLY A 178 7.82 -10.26 -32.60
C GLY A 178 8.71 -11.23 -31.85
N GLU A 179 9.12 -10.91 -30.63
CA GLU A 179 9.82 -11.83 -29.73
C GLU A 179 9.09 -11.86 -28.38
N ASN A 180 8.88 -13.06 -27.85
CA ASN A 180 8.29 -13.21 -26.51
C ASN A 180 9.26 -12.68 -25.47
N LYS A 181 8.86 -11.60 -24.76
CA LYS A 181 9.69 -10.88 -23.80
C LYS A 181 8.89 -10.63 -22.53
N LEU A 182 9.52 -10.86 -21.38
CA LEU A 182 8.99 -10.38 -20.10
C LEU A 182 9.05 -8.85 -20.07
N THR A 183 7.89 -8.21 -19.92
CA THR A 183 7.77 -6.75 -19.86
C THR A 183 7.59 -6.29 -18.42
N HIS A 184 8.12 -5.10 -18.12
CA HIS A 184 8.03 -4.44 -16.83
C HIS A 184 7.22 -3.15 -16.95
N ASN A 185 6.10 -3.07 -16.23
CA ASN A 185 5.20 -1.93 -16.30
C ASN A 185 5.13 -1.25 -14.92
N LEU A 186 6.02 -0.29 -14.74
CA LEU A 186 6.22 0.37 -13.45
C LEU A 186 5.16 1.45 -13.21
N GLN A 187 4.43 1.31 -12.11
CA GLN A 187 3.34 2.19 -11.71
C GLN A 187 3.69 2.92 -10.42
N PHE A 188 3.43 4.24 -10.39
CA PHE A 188 3.46 5.07 -9.19
C PHE A 188 2.07 5.59 -8.90
N THR A 189 1.59 5.47 -7.68
CA THR A 189 0.23 5.85 -7.28
C THR A 189 0.19 6.69 -6.02
N LEU A 190 -0.81 7.59 -6.00
CA LEU A 190 -1.33 8.23 -4.81
C LEU A 190 -2.79 7.79 -4.65
N GLY A 191 -3.14 7.27 -3.49
CA GLY A 191 -4.48 6.77 -3.20
C GLY A 191 -5.02 7.27 -1.88
N MET A 192 -6.32 7.16 -1.73
CA MET A 192 -7.03 7.34 -0.46
C MET A 192 -7.97 6.18 -0.23
N THR A 193 -8.03 5.70 0.99
CA THR A 193 -8.85 4.57 1.40
C THR A 193 -9.59 4.86 2.70
N ALA A 194 -10.73 4.23 2.86
CA ALA A 194 -11.52 4.25 4.08
C ALA A 194 -11.56 2.84 4.68
N PHE A 195 -11.42 2.76 5.99
CA PHE A 195 -11.59 1.55 6.79
C PHE A 195 -13.03 1.44 7.28
N PHE A 196 -13.60 0.21 7.32
CA PHE A 196 -14.95 -0.08 7.79
C PHE A 196 -15.13 -1.54 8.19
#